data_b6b94cafc65096d0e8ec9769697935df
#
_entry.id   b6b94cafc65096d0e8ec9769697935df
#
_cell.length_a   1.000
_cell.length_b   1.000
_cell.length_c   1.000
_cell.angle_alpha   90.00
_cell.angle_beta   90.00
_cell.angle_gamma   90.00
#
_symmetry.space_group_name_H-M   'P 1'
#
loop_
_entity.id
_entity.type
_entity.pdbx_description
1 polymer ?
#
loop_
_entity_poly.entity_id
_entity_poly.type
_entity_poly.pdbx_seq_one_letter_code
_entity_poly.pdbx_strand_id
1 'polypeptide(L)'
;MSRNIFVIGDIHGDYNLLDARFGDLKTSKKVEKKDVLFVAGDAGFINSYETLDSKQKRMKHLNSLPFIIIVVLGNHENYDVIESLNETTIFNGKCYKEDDVDVYYAKNGQVFEIDGINFFTFNGGLSVDKEKRLEYEQQYKIKFWWKQEIKTEDFDASFTNFFMHRVDYVITHDVPLAVFKQLTPFIPGRFKDQMCPLQDFLQKIYAIPKFKHWYAGHYHPSYPVTIGKLTVLPIGHLEKIETTK
;
A
#
# COMPACT_ATOMS: atom_id res chain seq x y z
N MET A 1 26.24 -4.03 0.14
CA MET A 1 25.33 -4.78 1.03
C MET A 1 23.94 -4.73 0.42
N SER A 2 23.15 -5.80 0.51
CA SER A 2 21.76 -5.81 0.07
C SER A 2 20.90 -5.01 1.06
N ARG A 3 19.87 -4.32 0.54
CA ARG A 3 18.90 -3.58 1.37
C ARG A 3 18.03 -4.54 2.16
N ASN A 4 17.64 -4.16 3.38
CA ASN A 4 16.49 -4.79 4.01
C ASN A 4 15.21 -4.23 3.36
N ILE A 5 14.23 -5.09 3.20
CA ILE A 5 12.93 -4.73 2.63
C ILE A 5 11.87 -5.09 3.65
N PHE A 6 11.00 -4.11 3.93
CA PHE A 6 9.92 -4.24 4.90
C PHE A 6 8.59 -3.96 4.24
N VAL A 7 7.54 -4.50 4.80
CA VAL A 7 6.16 -4.15 4.47
C VAL A 7 5.40 -3.81 5.74
N ILE A 8 4.57 -2.79 5.69
CA ILE A 8 3.68 -2.38 6.78
C ILE A 8 2.24 -2.32 6.27
N GLY A 9 1.29 -2.74 7.10
CA GLY A 9 -0.13 -2.53 6.84
C GLY A 9 -0.54 -1.08 7.02
N ASP A 10 -1.82 -0.83 6.91
CA ASP A 10 -2.45 0.48 6.99
C ASP A 10 -1.90 1.36 8.11
N ILE A 11 -1.65 2.64 7.83
CA ILE A 11 -1.08 3.60 8.78
C ILE A 11 -2.10 4.68 9.15
N HIS A 12 -2.95 5.08 8.18
CA HIS A 12 -3.97 6.13 8.33
C HIS A 12 -3.42 7.46 8.89
N GLY A 13 -2.18 7.82 8.56
CA GLY A 13 -1.54 9.04 9.02
C GLY A 13 -1.13 9.02 10.50
N ASP A 14 -1.21 7.89 11.19
CA ASP A 14 -0.73 7.76 12.57
C ASP A 14 0.79 7.54 12.61
N TYR A 15 1.52 8.66 12.69
CA TYR A 15 2.98 8.65 12.75
C TYR A 15 3.53 8.00 14.02
N ASN A 16 2.74 7.93 15.11
CA ASN A 16 3.18 7.25 16.33
C ASN A 16 3.32 5.74 16.11
N LEU A 17 2.49 5.16 15.23
CA LEU A 17 2.65 3.76 14.81
C LEU A 17 3.98 3.53 14.11
N LEU A 18 4.38 4.44 13.20
CA LEU A 18 5.67 4.37 12.54
C LEU A 18 6.81 4.48 13.54
N ASP A 19 6.76 5.45 14.44
CA ASP A 19 7.80 5.69 15.43
C ASP A 19 7.97 4.51 16.39
N ALA A 20 6.88 3.94 16.88
CA ALA A 20 6.92 2.77 17.76
C ALA A 20 7.56 1.56 17.07
N ARG A 21 7.20 1.28 15.81
CA ARG A 21 7.76 0.14 15.07
C ARG A 21 9.23 0.33 14.68
N PHE A 22 9.60 1.57 14.33
CA PHE A 22 11.00 1.87 13.93
C PHE A 22 11.92 2.17 15.10
N GLY A 23 11.41 2.59 16.25
CA GLY A 23 12.19 2.76 17.47
C GLY A 23 12.95 1.48 17.85
N ASP A 24 12.26 0.35 17.82
CA ASP A 24 12.83 -0.97 18.09
C ASP A 24 13.88 -1.40 17.06
N LEU A 25 13.63 -1.12 15.77
CA LEU A 25 14.57 -1.42 14.68
C LEU A 25 15.83 -0.56 14.75
N LYS A 26 15.71 0.75 15.03
CA LYS A 26 16.86 1.65 15.23
C LYS A 26 17.73 1.20 16.40
N THR A 27 17.11 0.85 17.53
CA THR A 27 17.81 0.41 18.74
C THR A 27 18.59 -0.87 18.49
N SER A 28 18.06 -1.78 17.67
CA SER A 28 18.71 -3.04 17.31
C SER A 28 19.74 -2.93 16.18
N LYS A 29 20.00 -1.72 15.63
CA LYS A 29 20.87 -1.47 14.45
C LYS A 29 20.49 -2.33 13.22
N LYS A 30 19.21 -2.67 13.08
CA LYS A 30 18.71 -3.53 11.99
C LYS A 30 18.26 -2.78 10.75
N VAL A 31 18.31 -1.45 10.77
CA VAL A 31 17.85 -0.58 9.67
C VAL A 31 18.93 0.42 9.31
N GLU A 32 19.22 0.52 8.02
CA GLU A 32 20.15 1.49 7.44
C GLU A 32 19.40 2.49 6.56
N LYS A 33 19.96 3.69 6.40
CA LYS A 33 19.45 4.66 5.43
C LYS A 33 19.55 4.03 4.03
N LYS A 34 18.42 3.92 3.32
CA LYS A 34 18.21 3.28 2.01
C LYS A 34 17.57 1.88 2.05
N ASP A 35 17.27 1.34 3.22
CA ASP A 35 16.35 0.21 3.29
C ASP A 35 14.99 0.62 2.70
N VAL A 36 14.20 -0.33 2.24
CA VAL A 36 12.94 -0.04 1.56
C VAL A 36 11.77 -0.45 2.45
N LEU A 37 10.79 0.44 2.56
CA LEU A 37 9.51 0.18 3.23
C LEU A 37 8.38 0.26 2.21
N PHE A 38 7.67 -0.83 2.01
CA PHE A 38 6.37 -0.81 1.33
C PHE A 38 5.25 -0.54 2.33
N VAL A 39 4.34 0.38 2.00
CA VAL A 39 3.07 0.54 2.70
C VAL A 39 1.99 -0.13 1.87
N ALA A 40 1.30 -1.11 2.44
CA ALA A 40 0.27 -1.91 1.75
C ALA A 40 -1.10 -1.18 1.73
N GLY A 41 -1.08 0.07 1.35
CA GLY A 41 -2.24 0.97 1.24
C GLY A 41 -2.57 1.73 2.52
N ASP A 42 -3.47 2.68 2.38
CA ASP A 42 -3.99 3.54 3.45
C ASP A 42 -2.88 4.15 4.32
N ALA A 43 -1.86 4.71 3.65
CA ALA A 43 -0.78 5.41 4.32
C ALA A 43 -1.27 6.68 5.03
N GLY A 44 -2.22 7.39 4.41
CA GLY A 44 -2.80 8.62 4.96
C GLY A 44 -1.80 9.77 5.08
N PHE A 45 -0.72 9.76 4.31
CA PHE A 45 0.31 10.80 4.37
C PHE A 45 -0.18 12.13 3.79
N ILE A 46 -0.95 12.09 2.70
CA ILE A 46 -1.54 13.28 2.07
C ILE A 46 -3.05 13.27 2.29
N ASN A 47 -3.54 14.24 3.04
CA ASN A 47 -4.98 14.36 3.32
C ASN A 47 -5.58 15.65 2.72
N SER A 48 -6.92 15.71 2.65
CA SER A 48 -7.65 16.80 1.98
C SER A 48 -7.70 18.09 2.76
N TYR A 49 -7.34 18.08 4.03
CA TYR A 49 -7.40 19.24 4.94
C TYR A 49 -6.02 19.62 5.47
N GLU A 50 -4.96 19.21 4.78
CA GLU A 50 -3.60 19.50 5.20
C GLU A 50 -3.28 21.00 5.09
N THR A 51 -2.87 21.60 6.20
CA THR A 51 -2.35 22.96 6.23
C THR A 51 -0.87 22.99 5.88
N LEU A 52 -0.33 24.17 5.53
CA LEU A 52 1.10 24.30 5.24
C LEU A 52 1.97 23.87 6.44
N ASP A 53 1.58 24.20 7.67
CA ASP A 53 2.30 23.78 8.88
C ASP A 53 2.24 22.28 9.10
N SER A 54 1.08 21.64 8.92
CA SER A 54 0.95 20.18 9.03
C SER A 54 1.74 19.46 7.94
N LYS A 55 1.76 19.99 6.72
CA LYS A 55 2.59 19.48 5.62
C LYS A 55 4.06 19.50 5.97
N GLN A 56 4.58 20.63 6.48
CA GLN A 56 5.98 20.75 6.85
C GLN A 56 6.36 19.79 8.00
N LYS A 57 5.49 19.62 8.99
CA LYS A 57 5.69 18.66 10.09
C LYS A 57 5.74 17.23 9.57
N ARG A 58 4.81 16.87 8.69
CA ARG A 58 4.77 15.55 8.03
C ARG A 58 6.05 15.28 7.22
N MET A 59 6.44 16.21 6.35
CA MET A 59 7.66 16.08 5.54
C MET A 59 8.91 15.91 6.39
N LYS A 60 9.05 16.72 7.44
CA LYS A 60 10.16 16.61 8.41
C LYS A 60 10.17 15.24 9.08
N HIS A 61 9.00 14.73 9.48
CA HIS A 61 8.87 13.41 10.10
C HIS A 61 9.27 12.30 9.12
N LEU A 62 8.69 12.26 7.93
CA LEU A 62 9.00 11.24 6.91
C LEU A 62 10.48 11.23 6.52
N ASN A 63 11.10 12.41 6.41
CA ASN A 63 12.54 12.54 6.15
C ASN A 63 13.44 12.07 7.32
N SER A 64 12.90 11.97 8.53
CA SER A 64 13.64 11.44 9.68
C SER A 64 13.71 9.90 9.67
N LEU A 65 12.86 9.25 8.90
CA LEU A 65 12.84 7.80 8.76
C LEU A 65 14.02 7.32 7.90
N PRO A 66 14.60 6.15 8.20
CA PRO A 66 15.77 5.63 7.48
C PRO A 66 15.41 4.87 6.20
N PHE A 67 14.24 5.15 5.58
CA PHE A 67 13.71 4.37 4.48
C PHE A 67 13.51 5.18 3.20
N ILE A 68 13.60 4.48 2.08
CA ILE A 68 12.88 4.81 0.86
C ILE A 68 11.48 4.20 1.02
N ILE A 69 10.43 5.02 1.01
CA ILE A 69 9.06 4.57 1.26
C ILE A 69 8.32 4.46 -0.08
N ILE A 70 7.80 3.27 -0.39
CA ILE A 70 6.94 3.03 -1.54
C ILE A 70 5.52 2.77 -1.05
N VAL A 71 4.60 3.67 -1.36
CA VAL A 71 3.19 3.56 -0.99
C VAL A 71 2.42 2.91 -2.12
N VAL A 72 1.84 1.75 -1.88
CA VAL A 72 0.73 1.22 -2.66
C VAL A 72 -0.51 1.98 -2.22
N LEU A 73 -1.30 2.53 -3.14
CA LEU A 73 -2.45 3.34 -2.74
C LEU A 73 -3.61 2.46 -2.28
N GLY A 74 -4.22 2.80 -1.16
CA GLY A 74 -5.48 2.19 -0.69
C GLY A 74 -6.70 3.03 -1.06
N ASN A 75 -7.81 2.83 -0.37
CA ASN A 75 -9.05 3.59 -0.62
C ASN A 75 -9.13 4.90 0.17
N HIS A 76 -8.22 5.15 1.12
CA HIS A 76 -8.16 6.39 1.91
C HIS A 76 -7.14 7.40 1.40
N GLU A 77 -6.44 7.17 0.30
CA GLU A 77 -5.51 8.12 -0.30
C GLU A 77 -6.22 9.27 -1.01
N ASN A 78 -5.61 10.47 -0.93
CA ASN A 78 -6.02 11.62 -1.72
C ASN A 78 -5.50 11.52 -3.16
N TYR A 79 -6.21 10.75 -4.00
CA TYR A 79 -5.82 10.49 -5.39
C TYR A 79 -5.65 11.77 -6.22
N ASP A 80 -6.50 12.78 -6.03
CA ASP A 80 -6.42 14.02 -6.83
C ASP A 80 -5.10 14.76 -6.58
N VAL A 81 -4.62 14.80 -5.33
CA VAL A 81 -3.33 15.42 -5.02
C VAL A 81 -2.19 14.52 -5.44
N ILE A 82 -2.23 13.23 -5.14
CA ILE A 82 -1.15 12.28 -5.46
C ILE A 82 -0.93 12.23 -6.98
N GLU A 83 -1.98 12.15 -7.79
CA GLU A 83 -1.89 12.10 -9.25
C GLU A 83 -1.45 13.43 -9.88
N SER A 84 -1.48 14.53 -9.13
CA SER A 84 -0.94 15.83 -9.54
C SER A 84 0.55 16.01 -9.23
N LEU A 85 1.16 15.12 -8.47
CA LEU A 85 2.59 15.16 -8.15
C LEU A 85 3.45 14.84 -9.38
N ASN A 86 4.74 15.15 -9.28
CA ASN A 86 5.70 14.85 -10.33
C ASN A 86 5.83 13.34 -10.57
N GLU A 87 5.71 12.91 -11.82
CA GLU A 87 5.99 11.52 -12.19
C GLU A 87 7.50 11.25 -12.15
N THR A 88 7.87 10.09 -11.63
CA THR A 88 9.27 9.65 -11.56
C THR A 88 9.36 8.12 -11.69
N THR A 89 10.58 7.62 -11.75
CA THR A 89 10.86 6.18 -11.74
C THR A 89 11.89 5.86 -10.66
N ILE A 90 11.58 4.88 -9.83
CA ILE A 90 12.52 4.30 -8.85
C ILE A 90 12.47 2.78 -8.94
N PHE A 91 13.63 2.12 -8.85
CA PHE A 91 13.70 0.65 -8.94
C PHE A 91 12.94 0.08 -10.15
N ASN A 92 13.01 0.74 -11.30
CA ASN A 92 12.30 0.45 -12.55
C ASN A 92 10.76 0.65 -12.51
N GLY A 93 10.17 0.93 -11.35
CA GLY A 93 8.74 1.19 -11.19
C GLY A 93 8.39 2.67 -11.33
N LYS A 94 7.30 2.97 -12.05
CA LYS A 94 6.76 4.34 -12.18
C LYS A 94 5.97 4.74 -10.94
N CYS A 95 6.19 5.96 -10.48
CA CYS A 95 5.58 6.51 -9.26
C CYS A 95 5.24 7.98 -9.45
N TYR A 96 4.43 8.50 -8.54
CA TYR A 96 4.36 9.92 -8.23
C TYR A 96 5.25 10.21 -7.04
N LYS A 97 5.88 11.39 -7.01
CA LYS A 97 6.79 11.78 -5.93
C LYS A 97 6.49 13.18 -5.45
N GLU A 98 6.36 13.35 -4.14
CA GLU A 98 6.38 14.67 -3.52
C GLU A 98 7.83 15.14 -3.39
N ASP A 99 8.09 16.43 -3.73
CA ASP A 99 9.42 17.01 -3.62
C ASP A 99 9.91 16.99 -2.16
N ASP A 100 11.23 16.89 -1.99
CA ASP A 100 11.93 16.95 -0.70
C ASP A 100 11.65 15.81 0.30
N VAL A 101 10.93 14.74 -0.09
CA VAL A 101 10.75 13.53 0.72
C VAL A 101 11.06 12.26 -0.07
N ASP A 102 11.59 11.23 0.62
CA ASP A 102 11.85 9.91 0.01
C ASP A 102 10.60 8.99 0.08
N VAL A 103 9.46 9.55 -0.34
CA VAL A 103 8.17 8.86 -0.43
C VAL A 103 7.71 8.81 -1.89
N TYR A 104 7.40 7.63 -2.36
CA TYR A 104 7.03 7.33 -3.74
C TYR A 104 5.67 6.63 -3.75
N TYR A 105 4.70 7.21 -4.44
CA TYR A 105 3.34 6.66 -4.58
C TYR A 105 3.28 5.84 -5.86
N ALA A 106 3.17 4.52 -5.74
CA ALA A 106 3.21 3.60 -6.88
C ALA A 106 2.05 3.86 -7.87
N LYS A 107 2.33 3.85 -9.17
CA LYS A 107 1.26 3.76 -10.18
C LYS A 107 0.74 2.33 -10.26
N ASN A 108 -0.45 2.12 -10.86
CA ASN A 108 -1.03 0.79 -10.97
C ASN A 108 -0.16 -0.16 -11.79
N GLY A 109 -0.08 -1.41 -11.36
CA GLY A 109 0.53 -2.51 -12.09
C GLY A 109 2.03 -2.38 -12.32
N GLN A 110 2.76 -1.74 -11.40
CA GLN A 110 4.22 -1.58 -11.54
C GLN A 110 4.99 -2.77 -10.97
N VAL A 111 6.18 -2.99 -11.53
CA VAL A 111 7.16 -3.94 -11.01
C VAL A 111 8.38 -3.16 -10.57
N PHE A 112 8.72 -3.25 -9.28
CA PHE A 112 9.90 -2.65 -8.68
C PHE A 112 11.00 -3.71 -8.55
N GLU A 113 12.19 -3.45 -9.09
CA GLU A 113 13.35 -4.33 -8.95
C GLU A 113 14.30 -3.80 -7.89
N ILE A 114 14.33 -4.44 -6.72
CA ILE A 114 15.17 -4.05 -5.60
C ILE A 114 16.18 -5.17 -5.33
N ASP A 115 17.46 -4.89 -5.59
CA ASP A 115 18.58 -5.82 -5.41
C ASP A 115 18.38 -7.20 -6.11
N GLY A 116 17.70 -7.19 -7.29
CA GLY A 116 17.41 -8.36 -8.12
C GLY A 116 16.16 -9.15 -7.69
N ILE A 117 15.34 -8.56 -6.83
CA ILE A 117 14.06 -9.09 -6.38
C ILE A 117 12.94 -8.21 -6.93
N ASN A 118 11.92 -8.81 -7.52
CA ASN A 118 10.84 -8.10 -8.21
C ASN A 118 9.55 -8.10 -7.39
N PHE A 119 9.04 -6.88 -7.14
CA PHE A 119 7.82 -6.61 -6.40
C PHE A 119 6.75 -6.04 -7.34
N PHE A 120 5.70 -6.78 -7.60
CA PHE A 120 4.54 -6.26 -8.32
C PHE A 120 3.60 -5.55 -7.35
N THR A 121 3.13 -4.36 -7.72
CA THR A 121 2.18 -3.58 -6.92
C THR A 121 0.91 -3.28 -7.70
N PHE A 122 -0.23 -3.27 -7.02
CA PHE A 122 -1.49 -2.76 -7.57
C PHE A 122 -2.29 -2.03 -6.48
N ASN A 123 -2.82 -0.87 -6.84
CA ASN A 123 -3.50 0.06 -5.94
C ASN A 123 -5.00 -0.25 -5.81
N GLY A 124 -5.61 0.31 -4.78
CA GLY A 124 -7.04 0.39 -4.61
C GLY A 124 -7.63 -0.58 -3.60
N GLY A 125 -8.85 -0.27 -3.22
CA GLY A 125 -9.70 -1.04 -2.32
C GLY A 125 -11.10 -0.44 -2.30
N LEU A 126 -12.12 -1.24 -2.02
CA LEU A 126 -13.49 -0.75 -1.95
C LEU A 126 -13.76 -0.05 -0.62
N SER A 127 -14.13 1.23 -0.65
CA SER A 127 -14.57 1.97 0.56
C SER A 127 -15.89 1.44 1.10
N VAL A 128 -15.83 0.70 2.20
CA VAL A 128 -17.02 0.21 2.93
C VAL A 128 -17.80 1.35 3.60
N ASP A 129 -17.19 2.50 3.76
CA ASP A 129 -17.72 3.70 4.38
C ASP A 129 -18.00 4.84 3.38
N LYS A 130 -18.11 4.52 2.09
CA LYS A 130 -18.29 5.49 1.01
C LYS A 130 -19.45 6.45 1.26
N GLU A 131 -20.63 5.95 1.64
CA GLU A 131 -21.80 6.78 1.87
C GLU A 131 -21.55 7.80 2.99
N LYS A 132 -20.97 7.38 4.10
CA LYS A 132 -20.61 8.25 5.21
C LYS A 132 -19.56 9.30 4.80
N ARG A 133 -18.60 8.92 3.95
CA ARG A 133 -17.59 9.85 3.44
C ARG A 133 -18.21 10.91 2.53
N LEU A 134 -19.17 10.53 1.68
CA LEU A 134 -19.94 11.47 0.86
C LEU A 134 -20.81 12.42 1.70
N GLU A 135 -21.41 11.95 2.80
CA GLU A 135 -22.10 12.81 3.77
C GLU A 135 -21.15 13.84 4.39
N TYR A 136 -19.95 13.42 4.78
CA TYR A 136 -18.91 14.33 5.29
C TYR A 136 -18.48 15.36 4.24
N GLU A 137 -18.34 14.97 2.96
CA GLU A 137 -18.07 15.93 1.87
C GLU A 137 -19.13 17.01 1.79
N GLN A 138 -20.40 16.64 1.89
CA GLN A 138 -21.50 17.61 1.89
C GLN A 138 -21.47 18.54 3.12
N GLN A 139 -21.16 18.01 4.29
CA GLN A 139 -21.14 18.76 5.54
C GLN A 139 -19.94 19.71 5.63
N TYR A 140 -18.74 19.24 5.32
CA TYR A 140 -17.49 19.99 5.54
C TYR A 140 -16.97 20.69 4.31
N LYS A 141 -17.54 20.45 3.12
CA LYS A 141 -17.11 20.99 1.83
C LYS A 141 -15.64 20.62 1.49
N ILE A 142 -15.20 19.48 1.96
CA ILE A 142 -13.87 18.90 1.74
C ILE A 142 -14.07 17.51 1.16
N LYS A 143 -13.28 17.15 0.13
CA LYS A 143 -13.37 15.86 -0.52
C LYS A 143 -12.75 14.76 0.37
N PHE A 144 -13.50 13.67 0.58
CA PHE A 144 -13.10 12.53 1.38
C PHE A 144 -13.16 11.19 0.64
N TRP A 145 -13.82 11.15 -0.52
CA TRP A 145 -13.92 9.94 -1.34
C TRP A 145 -13.47 10.19 -2.78
N TRP A 146 -12.80 9.20 -3.38
CA TRP A 146 -12.27 9.24 -4.74
C TRP A 146 -12.68 7.99 -5.52
N LYS A 147 -13.30 8.19 -6.68
CA LYS A 147 -13.66 7.08 -7.60
C LYS A 147 -12.45 6.29 -8.09
N GLN A 148 -11.26 6.88 -8.03
CA GLN A 148 -9.99 6.28 -8.40
C GLN A 148 -9.56 5.14 -7.48
N GLU A 149 -10.24 4.92 -6.35
CA GLU A 149 -10.00 3.77 -5.48
C GLU A 149 -10.14 2.42 -6.19
N ILE A 150 -10.88 2.38 -7.34
CA ILE A 150 -10.97 1.23 -8.25
C ILE A 150 -10.83 1.74 -9.69
N LYS A 151 -9.63 1.58 -10.27
CA LYS A 151 -9.31 1.95 -11.66
C LYS A 151 -9.33 0.71 -12.55
N THR A 152 -10.49 0.38 -13.10
CA THR A 152 -10.67 -0.80 -13.97
C THR A 152 -9.99 -0.64 -15.33
N GLU A 153 -9.79 0.57 -15.81
CA GLU A 153 -9.08 0.87 -17.06
C GLU A 153 -7.61 0.44 -17.05
N ASP A 154 -7.01 0.29 -15.87
CA ASP A 154 -5.62 -0.12 -15.72
C ASP A 154 -5.44 -1.66 -15.69
N PHE A 155 -6.52 -2.44 -15.62
CA PHE A 155 -6.45 -3.89 -15.37
C PHE A 155 -5.67 -4.65 -16.46
N ASP A 156 -5.99 -4.44 -17.73
CA ASP A 156 -5.38 -5.20 -18.83
C ASP A 156 -3.90 -4.88 -18.99
N ALA A 157 -3.53 -3.61 -18.91
CA ALA A 157 -2.13 -3.18 -18.96
C ALA A 157 -1.33 -3.72 -17.78
N SER A 158 -1.91 -3.70 -16.58
CA SER A 158 -1.28 -4.20 -15.36
C SER A 158 -1.15 -5.72 -15.36
N PHE A 159 -2.15 -6.43 -15.85
CA PHE A 159 -2.08 -7.90 -16.04
C PHE A 159 -0.97 -8.27 -17.01
N THR A 160 -0.88 -7.57 -18.14
CA THR A 160 0.19 -7.77 -19.13
C THR A 160 1.55 -7.53 -18.49
N ASN A 161 1.72 -6.44 -17.74
CA ASN A 161 2.98 -6.14 -17.07
C ASN A 161 3.36 -7.21 -16.03
N PHE A 162 2.39 -7.67 -15.23
CA PHE A 162 2.59 -8.80 -14.32
C PHE A 162 3.01 -10.06 -15.07
N PHE A 163 2.35 -10.38 -16.19
CA PHE A 163 2.61 -11.60 -16.95
C PHE A 163 4.00 -11.60 -17.61
N MET A 164 4.41 -10.47 -18.17
CA MET A 164 5.67 -10.32 -18.93
C MET A 164 6.91 -10.26 -18.05
N HIS A 165 6.79 -9.89 -16.77
CA HIS A 165 7.92 -9.77 -15.86
C HIS A 165 8.02 -10.96 -14.91
N ARG A 166 9.24 -11.28 -14.47
CA ARG A 166 9.44 -12.10 -13.28
C ARG A 166 8.88 -11.32 -12.08
N VAL A 167 8.10 -11.97 -11.23
CA VAL A 167 7.58 -11.41 -9.97
C VAL A 167 7.93 -12.36 -8.85
N ASP A 168 8.60 -11.84 -7.81
CA ASP A 168 8.93 -12.63 -6.61
C ASP A 168 7.90 -12.37 -5.50
N TYR A 169 7.43 -11.13 -5.35
CA TYR A 169 6.45 -10.72 -4.34
C TYR A 169 5.37 -9.85 -4.96
N VAL A 170 4.19 -9.88 -4.36
CA VAL A 170 3.06 -9.02 -4.73
C VAL A 170 2.67 -8.20 -3.49
N ILE A 171 2.42 -6.91 -3.69
CA ILE A 171 1.95 -6.01 -2.63
C ILE A 171 0.75 -5.22 -3.17
N THR A 172 -0.40 -5.36 -2.52
CA THR A 172 -1.64 -4.66 -2.86
C THR A 172 -2.30 -4.12 -1.60
N HIS A 173 -3.33 -3.32 -1.74
CA HIS A 173 -4.17 -2.97 -0.60
C HIS A 173 -5.29 -3.99 -0.42
N ASP A 174 -6.05 -4.28 -1.47
CA ASP A 174 -7.12 -5.29 -1.46
C ASP A 174 -6.59 -6.70 -1.77
N VAL A 175 -7.42 -7.73 -1.64
CA VAL A 175 -7.08 -9.15 -1.80
C VAL A 175 -7.86 -9.81 -2.95
N PRO A 176 -7.38 -10.94 -3.50
CA PRO A 176 -8.14 -11.77 -4.45
C PRO A 176 -9.46 -12.26 -3.88
N LEU A 177 -10.50 -12.41 -4.72
CA LEU A 177 -11.84 -12.82 -4.30
C LEU A 177 -11.87 -14.15 -3.51
N ALA A 178 -11.08 -15.14 -3.91
CA ALA A 178 -11.02 -16.42 -3.19
C ALA A 178 -10.39 -16.29 -1.79
N VAL A 179 -9.43 -15.37 -1.64
CA VAL A 179 -8.83 -15.04 -0.33
C VAL A 179 -9.83 -14.27 0.51
N PHE A 180 -10.51 -13.27 -0.06
CA PHE A 180 -11.56 -12.50 0.63
C PHE A 180 -12.61 -13.41 1.26
N LYS A 181 -13.15 -14.38 0.51
CA LYS A 181 -14.15 -15.33 1.02
C LYS A 181 -13.66 -16.14 2.22
N GLN A 182 -12.37 -16.49 2.27
CA GLN A 182 -11.79 -17.21 3.40
C GLN A 182 -11.41 -16.29 4.57
N LEU A 183 -11.19 -14.99 4.27
CA LEU A 183 -10.82 -13.99 5.25
C LEU A 183 -11.99 -13.54 6.14
N THR A 184 -13.23 -13.67 5.67
CA THR A 184 -14.43 -13.16 6.34
C THR A 184 -14.60 -13.52 7.83
N PRO A 185 -14.16 -14.68 8.35
CA PRO A 185 -14.22 -14.97 9.78
C PRO A 185 -13.25 -14.13 10.64
N PHE A 186 -12.22 -13.55 10.05
CA PHE A 186 -11.11 -12.89 10.74
C PHE A 186 -11.16 -11.36 10.68
N ILE A 187 -12.15 -10.79 9.99
CA ILE A 187 -12.26 -9.36 9.73
C ILE A 187 -13.54 -8.77 10.32
N PRO A 188 -13.58 -7.45 10.60
CA PRO A 188 -14.77 -6.77 11.05
C PRO A 188 -15.98 -6.98 10.13
N GLY A 189 -17.17 -7.11 10.73
CA GLY A 189 -18.42 -7.44 10.00
C GLY A 189 -18.77 -6.48 8.86
N ARG A 190 -18.32 -5.21 8.93
CA ARG A 190 -18.54 -4.21 7.87
C ARG A 190 -17.94 -4.58 6.49
N PHE A 191 -16.97 -5.47 6.46
CA PHE A 191 -16.31 -5.91 5.22
C PHE A 191 -16.95 -7.15 4.58
N LYS A 192 -17.79 -7.91 5.29
CA LYS A 192 -18.16 -9.28 4.92
C LYS A 192 -18.84 -9.47 3.57
N ASP A 193 -19.59 -8.48 3.10
CA ASP A 193 -20.36 -8.56 1.85
C ASP A 193 -19.81 -7.63 0.75
N GLN A 194 -18.57 -7.17 0.92
CA GLN A 194 -17.94 -6.18 0.04
C GLN A 194 -17.16 -6.86 -1.08
N MET A 195 -17.81 -7.05 -2.23
CA MET A 195 -17.16 -7.56 -3.45
C MET A 195 -17.10 -6.47 -4.52
N CYS A 196 -15.99 -6.43 -5.26
CA CYS A 196 -15.79 -5.43 -6.30
C CYS A 196 -14.94 -5.98 -7.46
N PRO A 197 -14.97 -5.32 -8.64
CA PRO A 197 -14.20 -5.75 -9.82
C PRO A 197 -12.69 -5.87 -9.57
N LEU A 198 -12.14 -5.14 -8.61
CA LEU A 198 -10.73 -5.22 -8.25
C LEU A 198 -10.37 -6.61 -7.70
N GLN A 199 -11.19 -7.18 -6.84
CA GLN A 199 -10.97 -8.52 -6.27
C GLN A 199 -10.99 -9.61 -7.35
N ASP A 200 -11.85 -9.47 -8.38
CA ASP A 200 -11.87 -10.35 -9.54
C ASP A 200 -10.61 -10.22 -10.40
N PHE A 201 -10.12 -9.00 -10.56
CA PHE A 201 -8.84 -8.74 -11.24
C PHE A 201 -7.66 -9.36 -10.47
N LEU A 202 -7.57 -9.12 -9.15
CA LEU A 202 -6.54 -9.70 -8.30
C LEU A 202 -6.62 -11.23 -8.27
N GLN A 203 -7.81 -11.80 -8.41
CA GLN A 203 -8.00 -13.27 -8.53
C GLN A 203 -7.34 -13.83 -9.79
N LYS A 204 -7.37 -13.11 -10.92
CA LYS A 204 -6.67 -13.54 -12.14
C LYS A 204 -5.15 -13.58 -11.92
N ILE A 205 -4.60 -12.59 -11.21
CA ILE A 205 -3.17 -12.56 -10.84
C ILE A 205 -2.84 -13.72 -9.89
N TYR A 206 -3.67 -13.94 -8.86
CA TYR A 206 -3.46 -14.98 -7.85
C TYR A 206 -3.48 -16.41 -8.42
N ALA A 207 -4.21 -16.62 -9.51
CA ALA A 207 -4.28 -17.91 -10.21
C ALA A 207 -2.96 -18.28 -10.92
N ILE A 208 -2.03 -17.32 -11.12
CA ILE A 208 -0.74 -17.56 -11.77
C ILE A 208 0.34 -17.78 -10.69
N PRO A 209 0.84 -19.00 -10.47
CA PRO A 209 1.67 -19.34 -9.29
C PRO A 209 3.15 -18.96 -9.47
N LYS A 210 3.45 -17.73 -9.96
CA LYS A 210 4.82 -17.30 -10.25
C LYS A 210 5.47 -16.42 -9.18
N PHE A 211 4.77 -16.12 -8.08
CA PHE A 211 5.29 -15.36 -6.95
C PHE A 211 5.49 -16.23 -5.72
N LYS A 212 6.38 -15.79 -4.82
CA LYS A 212 6.69 -16.49 -3.56
C LYS A 212 5.64 -16.17 -2.50
N HIS A 213 5.34 -14.88 -2.31
CA HIS A 213 4.41 -14.41 -1.30
C HIS A 213 3.70 -13.11 -1.73
N TRP A 214 2.54 -12.83 -1.13
CA TRP A 214 1.71 -11.66 -1.35
C TRP A 214 1.34 -11.01 -0.02
N TYR A 215 1.50 -9.70 0.09
CA TYR A 215 1.09 -8.92 1.25
C TYR A 215 -0.05 -7.97 0.88
N ALA A 216 -1.04 -7.84 1.77
CA ALA A 216 -2.17 -6.92 1.61
C ALA A 216 -2.55 -6.25 2.93
N GLY A 217 -3.26 -5.11 2.87
CA GLY A 217 -3.82 -4.38 3.99
C GLY A 217 -5.35 -4.43 4.06
N HIS A 218 -5.98 -3.27 4.21
CA HIS A 218 -7.42 -2.97 4.04
C HIS A 218 -8.37 -3.53 5.09
N TYR A 219 -8.26 -4.79 5.46
CA TYR A 219 -9.29 -5.51 6.22
C TYR A 219 -9.14 -5.44 7.74
N HIS A 220 -8.06 -4.86 8.23
CA HIS A 220 -7.78 -4.63 9.65
C HIS A 220 -8.02 -5.88 10.54
N PRO A 221 -7.48 -7.05 10.23
CA PRO A 221 -7.56 -8.17 11.15
C PRO A 221 -6.78 -7.85 12.44
N SER A 222 -7.12 -8.50 13.56
CA SER A 222 -6.45 -8.26 14.85
C SER A 222 -5.01 -8.81 14.91
N TYR A 223 -4.66 -9.70 14.01
CA TYR A 223 -3.33 -10.32 13.85
C TYR A 223 -3.11 -10.66 12.37
N PRO A 224 -1.87 -10.88 11.90
CA PRO A 224 -1.62 -11.27 10.52
C PRO A 224 -2.35 -12.56 10.15
N VAL A 225 -3.14 -12.53 9.08
CA VAL A 225 -3.91 -13.70 8.60
C VAL A 225 -3.32 -14.16 7.28
N THR A 226 -2.77 -15.39 7.28
CA THR A 226 -2.20 -15.98 6.06
C THR A 226 -3.15 -17.01 5.47
N ILE A 227 -3.48 -16.84 4.18
CA ILE A 227 -4.30 -17.75 3.38
C ILE A 227 -3.50 -18.13 2.13
N GLY A 228 -3.06 -19.37 2.06
CA GLY A 228 -2.17 -19.83 1.00
C GLY A 228 -0.84 -19.08 0.98
N LYS A 229 -0.57 -18.33 -0.08
CA LYS A 229 0.63 -17.49 -0.23
C LYS A 229 0.38 -16.00 0.06
N LEU A 230 -0.73 -15.64 0.67
CA LEU A 230 -1.09 -14.25 0.94
C LEU A 230 -1.26 -14.02 2.44
N THR A 231 -0.62 -12.96 2.94
CA THR A 231 -0.80 -12.46 4.32
C THR A 231 -1.50 -11.10 4.28
N VAL A 232 -2.62 -10.99 5.01
CA VAL A 232 -3.29 -9.73 5.29
C VAL A 232 -2.75 -9.17 6.59
N LEU A 233 -2.23 -7.95 6.52
CA LEU A 233 -1.57 -7.26 7.63
C LEU A 233 -2.57 -6.45 8.46
N PRO A 234 -2.48 -6.47 9.79
CA PRO A 234 -3.16 -5.53 10.67
C PRO A 234 -2.68 -4.08 10.46
N ILE A 235 -3.44 -3.13 10.99
CA ILE A 235 -3.02 -1.72 11.08
C ILE A 235 -1.63 -1.62 11.74
N GLY A 236 -0.70 -0.96 11.06
CA GLY A 236 0.66 -0.71 11.56
C GLY A 236 1.49 -1.96 11.85
N HIS A 237 1.07 -3.13 11.37
CA HIS A 237 1.89 -4.35 11.49
C HIS A 237 3.05 -4.30 10.51
N LEU A 238 4.27 -4.33 11.04
CA LEU A 238 5.51 -4.30 10.26
C LEU A 238 6.10 -5.71 10.16
N GLU A 239 6.42 -6.12 8.94
CA GLU A 239 7.07 -7.39 8.64
C GLU A 239 8.32 -7.17 7.77
N LYS A 240 9.41 -7.88 8.08
CA LYS A 240 10.58 -7.94 7.21
C LYS A 240 10.37 -9.00 6.15
N ILE A 241 10.54 -8.63 4.89
CA ILE A 241 10.44 -9.57 3.77
C ILE A 241 11.75 -10.37 3.68
N GLU A 242 11.66 -11.68 3.86
CA GLU A 242 12.82 -12.57 3.76
C GLU A 242 13.21 -12.78 2.29
N THR A 243 14.24 -12.05 1.89
CA THR A 243 14.75 -12.01 0.50
C THR A 243 15.85 -13.07 0.27
N THR A 244 15.60 -14.32 0.59
CA THR A 244 16.54 -15.40 0.22
C THR A 244 16.57 -15.57 -1.31
N LYS A 245 17.78 -15.48 -1.87
CA LYS A 245 18.06 -15.78 -3.29
C LYS A 245 17.86 -17.25 -3.61
#